data_bcf7d253f6592dc6292279449f406209
#
_entry.id   bcf7d253f6592dc6292279449f406209
#
_cell.length_a   1.000
_cell.length_b   1.000
_cell.length_c   1.000
_cell.angle_alpha   90.00
_cell.angle_beta   90.00
_cell.angle_gamma   90.00
#
_symmetry.space_group_name_H-M   'P 1'
#
loop_
_entity.id
_entity.type
_entity.pdbx_description
1 polymer ?
#
loop_
_entity_poly.entity_id
_entity_poly.type
_entity_poly.pdbx_seq_one_letter_code
_entity_poly.pdbx_strand_id
1 'polypeptide(L)'
;MSQENDQQSAPQVALPRRQADGTVVKTIRPPVWAIENAVSSETTPLMAKCARSSMPDGVCCKELKAEERTLVDPDVVRDVIIGLSDGLTVPFALTAGLSSLGTSRIVVLGGVAELIAGAISMGIGGFLASQAERDHYRYLKNQTAQRVVRSCSGEMEREVEEVLGPVGVDQKVCRAVAHSLREAGGEDDEAPEARASSDVETASLRWSKDVGLTAFLLKFGQGMEEVPTKRLYISAFTIGMGYLVGGLIPLSPYFFISNAQTALIYSCIITGIVLLIFGAVKAQVTGASNSFGGIIYGAASTLLVGGLAAGAAFAIVRALEGQE
;
A
#
# COMPACT_ATOMS: atom_id res chain seq x y z
N MET A 1 -28.36 36.08 -43.53
CA MET A 1 -28.55 35.87 -42.06
C MET A 1 -27.22 35.33 -41.56
N SER A 2 -26.53 36.19 -40.84
CA SER A 2 -25.10 36.07 -40.48
C SER A 2 -24.92 35.11 -39.32
N GLN A 3 -23.99 34.16 -39.47
CA GLN A 3 -23.45 33.36 -38.36
C GLN A 3 -22.31 34.15 -37.72
N GLU A 4 -22.49 34.48 -36.48
CA GLU A 4 -21.50 35.11 -35.62
C GLU A 4 -20.60 34.05 -35.04
N ASN A 5 -19.33 34.20 -35.37
CA ASN A 5 -18.26 33.23 -35.03
C ASN A 5 -17.57 33.72 -33.75
N ASP A 6 -17.98 33.17 -32.59
CA ASP A 6 -17.37 33.46 -31.30
C ASP A 6 -16.02 32.72 -31.23
N GLN A 7 -14.95 33.43 -31.63
CA GLN A 7 -13.58 33.02 -31.35
C GLN A 7 -13.22 33.38 -29.91
N GLN A 8 -13.24 32.39 -29.01
CA GLN A 8 -12.64 32.48 -27.70
C GLN A 8 -11.11 32.72 -27.87
N SER A 9 -10.67 33.94 -27.60
CA SER A 9 -9.25 34.29 -27.57
C SER A 9 -8.55 33.61 -26.38
N ALA A 10 -7.53 32.81 -26.66
CA ALA A 10 -6.64 32.23 -25.65
C ALA A 10 -5.98 33.35 -24.80
N PRO A 11 -5.73 33.15 -23.52
CA PRO A 11 -5.11 34.13 -22.65
C PRO A 11 -3.71 34.49 -23.16
N GLN A 12 -3.51 35.73 -23.52
CA GLN A 12 -2.20 36.24 -23.96
C GLN A 12 -1.28 36.40 -22.76
N VAL A 13 -0.21 35.60 -22.73
CA VAL A 13 0.89 35.77 -21.78
C VAL A 13 1.65 37.04 -22.16
N ALA A 14 1.68 38.03 -21.26
CA ALA A 14 2.41 39.30 -21.48
C ALA A 14 3.91 39.05 -21.57
N LEU A 15 4.51 39.20 -22.73
CA LEU A 15 5.96 39.16 -22.93
C LEU A 15 6.60 40.44 -22.35
N PRO A 16 7.80 40.37 -21.75
CA PRO A 16 8.50 41.54 -21.23
C PRO A 16 8.85 42.48 -22.36
N ARG A 17 8.45 43.77 -22.22
CA ARG A 17 8.77 44.84 -23.20
C ARG A 17 10.27 45.08 -23.21
N ARG A 18 10.89 45.07 -24.41
CA ARG A 18 12.22 45.56 -24.64
C ARG A 18 12.21 47.08 -24.62
N GLN A 19 13.11 47.70 -23.85
CA GLN A 19 13.39 49.12 -23.98
C GLN A 19 14.26 49.39 -25.22
N ALA A 20 14.17 50.60 -25.79
CA ALA A 20 14.75 50.96 -27.08
C ALA A 20 16.30 50.98 -27.13
N ASP A 21 16.97 50.81 -26.01
CA ASP A 21 18.42 50.76 -25.87
C ASP A 21 19.05 49.34 -25.83
N GLY A 22 18.24 48.34 -26.09
CA GLY A 22 18.76 46.98 -26.26
C GLY A 22 19.12 46.22 -24.95
N THR A 23 19.00 46.88 -23.80
CA THR A 23 19.25 46.23 -22.51
C THR A 23 18.00 45.49 -22.00
N VAL A 24 18.15 44.20 -21.77
CA VAL A 24 17.11 43.37 -21.16
C VAL A 24 17.11 43.61 -19.64
N VAL A 25 16.14 44.38 -19.15
CA VAL A 25 15.91 44.47 -17.70
C VAL A 25 15.37 43.14 -17.20
N LYS A 26 16.27 42.31 -16.66
CA LYS A 26 15.94 41.10 -15.99
C LYS A 26 15.28 41.48 -14.65
N THR A 27 13.95 41.43 -14.55
CA THR A 27 13.25 41.45 -13.27
C THR A 27 13.65 40.18 -12.54
N ILE A 28 14.64 40.30 -11.66
CA ILE A 28 15.05 39.24 -10.76
C ILE A 28 13.90 39.04 -9.77
N ARG A 29 13.03 38.10 -10.05
CA ARG A 29 12.21 37.53 -8.95
C ARG A 29 13.19 36.86 -8.00
N PRO A 30 13.18 37.16 -6.70
CA PRO A 30 14.01 36.42 -5.77
C PRO A 30 13.69 34.92 -5.94
N PRO A 31 14.69 34.03 -6.06
CA PRO A 31 14.45 32.61 -6.14
C PRO A 31 13.70 32.21 -4.89
N VAL A 32 12.68 31.39 -5.05
CA VAL A 32 11.86 30.85 -3.93
C VAL A 32 12.73 30.07 -2.94
N TRP A 33 13.94 29.71 -3.36
CA TRP A 33 15.02 29.09 -2.60
C TRP A 33 16.30 29.89 -2.84
N ALA A 34 16.93 30.41 -1.81
CA ALA A 34 18.22 31.05 -1.89
C ALA A 34 19.31 30.00 -2.22
N ILE A 35 19.55 29.78 -3.52
CA ILE A 35 20.65 28.93 -4.02
C ILE A 35 21.84 29.86 -4.31
N GLU A 36 22.27 30.68 -3.37
CA GLU A 36 23.41 31.56 -3.60
C GLU A 36 24.79 30.93 -3.38
N ASN A 37 24.87 29.66 -2.95
CA ASN A 37 26.15 28.99 -2.68
C ASN A 37 26.28 27.56 -3.23
N ALA A 38 25.57 27.22 -4.30
CA ALA A 38 25.67 25.88 -4.89
C ALA A 38 26.72 25.75 -6.00
N VAL A 39 27.59 26.75 -6.18
CA VAL A 39 28.70 26.66 -7.13
C VAL A 39 30.00 26.74 -6.38
N SER A 40 30.66 25.63 -6.25
CA SER A 40 31.99 25.37 -5.70
C SER A 40 32.06 24.96 -4.23
N SER A 41 31.80 23.68 -3.96
CA SER A 41 32.72 22.91 -3.13
C SER A 41 32.37 21.42 -3.24
N GLU A 42 33.15 20.73 -4.05
CA GLU A 42 33.46 19.32 -3.81
C GLU A 42 33.87 19.23 -2.34
N THR A 43 33.18 18.38 -1.57
CA THR A 43 33.52 18.07 -0.18
C THR A 43 33.10 19.08 0.93
N THR A 44 31.89 19.55 0.96
CA THR A 44 31.32 19.97 2.25
C THR A 44 30.64 18.78 2.90
N PRO A 45 31.12 18.33 4.09
CA PRO A 45 30.39 17.32 4.85
C PRO A 45 28.98 17.83 5.12
N LEU A 46 27.98 16.96 4.88
CA LEU A 46 26.58 17.26 5.21
C LEU A 46 26.52 17.85 6.61
N MET A 47 26.04 19.10 6.74
CA MET A 47 25.96 19.76 8.03
C MET A 47 25.25 18.86 9.04
N ALA A 48 25.90 18.56 10.15
CA ALA A 48 25.40 17.66 11.20
C ALA A 48 24.09 18.17 11.85
N LYS A 49 23.67 19.42 11.58
CA LYS A 49 22.41 20.01 12.06
C LYS A 49 21.77 20.83 10.96
N CYS A 50 20.52 20.54 10.64
CA CYS A 50 19.69 21.36 9.78
C CYS A 50 19.54 22.76 10.41
N ALA A 51 19.71 23.84 9.62
CA ALA A 51 19.50 25.23 10.09
C ALA A 51 18.07 25.43 10.65
N ARG A 52 17.14 24.57 10.26
CA ARG A 52 15.75 24.54 10.72
C ARG A 52 15.58 24.09 12.17
N SER A 53 16.56 23.38 12.74
CA SER A 53 16.51 22.93 14.14
C SER A 53 16.67 24.09 15.15
N SER A 54 17.07 25.28 14.68
CA SER A 54 17.16 26.49 15.51
C SER A 54 15.90 27.35 15.47
N MET A 55 14.88 27.00 14.69
CA MET A 55 13.57 27.67 14.67
C MET A 55 12.66 27.08 15.74
N PRO A 56 11.84 27.92 16.45
CA PRO A 56 10.97 27.43 17.52
C PRO A 56 9.94 26.37 17.08
N ASP A 57 9.57 26.32 15.78
CA ASP A 57 8.65 25.33 15.21
C ASP A 57 9.35 24.39 14.20
N GLY A 58 10.69 24.34 14.20
CA GLY A 58 11.48 23.54 13.28
C GLY A 58 11.66 22.10 13.77
N VAL A 59 11.00 21.13 13.11
CA VAL A 59 11.20 19.69 13.38
C VAL A 59 12.45 19.19 12.65
N CYS A 60 13.35 18.51 13.37
CA CYS A 60 14.53 17.91 12.77
C CYS A 60 14.16 16.69 11.94
N CYS A 61 14.74 16.52 10.74
CA CYS A 61 14.49 15.38 9.85
C CYS A 61 14.73 14.02 10.53
N LYS A 62 15.60 13.96 11.56
CA LYS A 62 15.84 12.76 12.35
C LYS A 62 14.64 12.40 13.23
N GLU A 63 13.94 13.39 13.77
CA GLU A 63 12.72 13.20 14.57
C GLU A 63 11.55 12.79 13.70
N LEU A 64 11.38 13.43 12.52
CA LEU A 64 10.39 13.01 11.52
C LEU A 64 10.55 11.53 11.10
N LYS A 65 11.80 11.09 10.86
CA LYS A 65 12.06 9.67 10.56
C LYS A 65 11.77 8.72 11.74
N ALA A 66 11.83 9.20 12.97
CA ALA A 66 11.49 8.41 14.16
C ALA A 66 9.97 8.28 14.34
N GLU A 67 9.20 9.31 13.98
CA GLU A 67 7.73 9.29 14.01
C GLU A 67 7.12 8.39 12.91
N GLU A 68 7.77 8.31 11.76
CA GLU A 68 7.33 7.45 10.64
C GLU A 68 7.60 5.95 10.87
N ARG A 69 8.31 5.56 11.93
CA ARG A 69 8.50 4.15 12.27
C ARG A 69 7.21 3.59 12.87
N THR A 70 6.30 3.18 12.00
CA THR A 70 5.19 2.32 12.41
C THR A 70 5.76 1.02 12.96
N LEU A 71 5.46 0.73 14.24
CA LEU A 71 5.89 -0.49 14.95
C LEU A 71 5.34 -1.77 14.29
N VAL A 72 4.35 -1.63 13.40
CA VAL A 72 3.67 -2.74 12.74
C VAL A 72 3.73 -2.52 11.23
N ASP A 73 4.17 -3.55 10.50
CA ASP A 73 4.18 -3.57 9.05
C ASP A 73 2.75 -3.40 8.50
N PRO A 74 2.48 -2.40 7.62
CA PRO A 74 1.15 -2.16 7.06
C PRO A 74 0.54 -3.39 6.38
N ASP A 75 1.37 -4.24 5.81
CA ASP A 75 0.94 -5.45 5.13
C ASP A 75 0.43 -6.50 6.11
N VAL A 76 1.09 -6.64 7.28
CA VAL A 76 0.61 -7.53 8.35
C VAL A 76 -0.73 -7.01 8.90
N VAL A 77 -0.87 -5.70 9.06
CA VAL A 77 -2.16 -5.09 9.46
C VAL A 77 -3.27 -5.41 8.47
N ARG A 78 -2.98 -5.28 7.17
CA ARG A 78 -3.93 -5.64 6.11
C ARG A 78 -4.34 -7.10 6.22
N ASP A 79 -3.40 -8.01 6.40
CA ASP A 79 -3.64 -9.45 6.49
C ASP A 79 -4.47 -9.81 7.73
N VAL A 80 -4.20 -9.17 8.88
CA VAL A 80 -5.04 -9.31 10.10
C VAL A 80 -6.46 -8.83 9.85
N ILE A 81 -6.63 -7.68 9.19
CA ILE A 81 -7.95 -7.12 8.88
C ILE A 81 -8.74 -8.07 7.98
N ILE A 82 -8.10 -8.62 6.93
CA ILE A 82 -8.75 -9.58 6.02
C ILE A 82 -9.17 -10.83 6.80
N GLY A 83 -8.24 -11.48 7.50
CA GLY A 83 -8.54 -12.72 8.24
C GLY A 83 -9.63 -12.54 9.28
N LEU A 84 -9.57 -11.48 10.10
CA LEU A 84 -10.59 -11.21 11.12
C LEU A 84 -11.94 -10.81 10.52
N SER A 85 -11.94 -10.01 9.45
CA SER A 85 -13.18 -9.58 8.80
C SER A 85 -13.98 -10.79 8.30
N ASP A 86 -13.31 -11.67 7.55
CA ASP A 86 -13.94 -12.85 6.99
C ASP A 86 -14.27 -13.88 8.07
N GLY A 87 -13.37 -14.06 9.05
CA GLY A 87 -13.61 -14.94 10.20
C GLY A 87 -14.79 -14.50 11.06
N LEU A 88 -15.05 -13.21 11.21
CA LEU A 88 -16.24 -12.74 11.96
C LEU A 88 -17.53 -12.85 11.14
N THR A 89 -17.48 -12.65 9.83
CA THR A 89 -18.70 -12.55 9.01
C THR A 89 -19.16 -13.90 8.45
N VAL A 90 -18.24 -14.73 7.94
CA VAL A 90 -18.61 -16.01 7.28
C VAL A 90 -19.10 -17.05 8.27
N PRO A 91 -18.40 -17.36 9.36
CA PRO A 91 -18.93 -18.29 10.37
C PRO A 91 -20.20 -17.77 11.04
N PHE A 92 -20.36 -16.45 11.21
CA PHE A 92 -21.59 -15.86 11.73
C PHE A 92 -22.77 -16.10 10.78
N ALA A 93 -22.60 -15.91 9.49
CA ALA A 93 -23.62 -16.17 8.48
C ALA A 93 -24.00 -17.66 8.44
N LEU A 94 -22.99 -18.55 8.47
CA LEU A 94 -23.22 -20.00 8.50
C LEU A 94 -23.99 -20.44 9.74
N THR A 95 -23.53 -20.01 10.94
CA THR A 95 -24.19 -20.38 12.20
C THR A 95 -25.61 -19.84 12.29
N ALA A 96 -25.86 -18.62 11.76
CA ALA A 96 -27.19 -18.05 11.66
C ALA A 96 -28.09 -18.90 10.73
N GLY A 97 -27.60 -19.28 9.55
CA GLY A 97 -28.33 -20.16 8.63
C GLY A 97 -28.66 -21.52 9.24
N LEU A 98 -27.66 -22.20 9.80
CA LEU A 98 -27.85 -23.53 10.43
C LEU A 98 -28.74 -23.51 11.69
N SER A 99 -28.87 -22.35 12.34
CA SER A 99 -29.72 -22.20 13.53
C SER A 99 -31.22 -22.39 13.23
N SER A 100 -31.64 -22.24 11.96
CA SER A 100 -33.00 -22.52 11.52
C SER A 100 -33.35 -23.99 11.69
N LEU A 101 -32.36 -24.91 11.62
CA LEU A 101 -32.53 -26.36 11.78
C LEU A 101 -32.77 -26.82 13.22
N GLY A 102 -32.78 -25.92 14.21
CA GLY A 102 -33.28 -26.14 15.57
C GLY A 102 -32.31 -26.77 16.56
N THR A 103 -31.19 -27.38 16.15
CA THR A 103 -30.26 -28.07 17.04
C THR A 103 -28.86 -27.46 17.05
N SER A 104 -28.39 -27.03 18.23
CA SER A 104 -27.03 -26.46 18.39
C SER A 104 -25.92 -27.43 17.99
N ARG A 105 -26.15 -28.75 18.13
CA ARG A 105 -25.15 -29.77 17.77
C ARG A 105 -24.76 -29.71 16.29
N ILE A 106 -25.74 -29.52 15.37
CA ILE A 106 -25.48 -29.42 13.93
C ILE A 106 -24.72 -28.14 13.65
N VAL A 107 -25.09 -27.03 14.29
CA VAL A 107 -24.41 -25.73 14.16
C VAL A 107 -22.95 -25.83 14.61
N VAL A 108 -22.67 -26.48 15.74
CA VAL A 108 -21.30 -26.67 16.23
C VAL A 108 -20.48 -27.55 15.30
N LEU A 109 -21.02 -28.70 14.85
CA LEU A 109 -20.29 -29.59 13.95
C LEU A 109 -20.01 -28.94 12.61
N GLY A 110 -21.00 -28.30 12.00
CA GLY A 110 -20.86 -27.57 10.75
C GLY A 110 -19.94 -26.37 10.89
N GLY A 111 -20.11 -25.58 11.97
CA GLY A 111 -19.29 -24.40 12.24
C GLY A 111 -17.82 -24.74 12.50
N VAL A 112 -17.53 -25.81 13.28
CA VAL A 112 -16.13 -26.24 13.48
C VAL A 112 -15.50 -26.75 12.19
N ALA A 113 -16.23 -27.55 11.41
CA ALA A 113 -15.74 -28.06 10.14
C ALA A 113 -15.42 -26.91 9.14
N GLU A 114 -16.34 -25.95 9.05
CA GLU A 114 -16.16 -24.74 8.23
C GLU A 114 -14.97 -23.91 8.73
N LEU A 115 -14.88 -23.68 10.04
CA LEU A 115 -13.84 -22.87 10.65
C LEU A 115 -12.43 -23.43 10.36
N ILE A 116 -12.25 -24.76 10.46
CA ILE A 116 -10.98 -25.41 10.14
C ILE A 116 -10.69 -25.32 8.64
N ALA A 117 -11.66 -25.67 7.80
CA ALA A 117 -11.52 -25.62 6.35
C ALA A 117 -11.28 -24.18 5.84
N GLY A 118 -12.02 -23.22 6.40
CA GLY A 118 -11.89 -21.80 6.08
C GLY A 118 -10.54 -21.23 6.49
N ALA A 119 -10.06 -21.53 7.70
CA ALA A 119 -8.75 -21.09 8.17
C ALA A 119 -7.60 -21.62 7.29
N ILE A 120 -7.67 -22.91 6.89
CA ILE A 120 -6.69 -23.52 5.99
C ILE A 120 -6.78 -22.87 4.60
N SER A 121 -7.99 -22.74 4.05
CA SER A 121 -8.21 -22.15 2.73
C SER A 121 -7.74 -20.70 2.66
N MET A 122 -8.08 -19.89 3.65
CA MET A 122 -7.66 -18.49 3.74
C MET A 122 -6.15 -18.35 3.93
N GLY A 123 -5.53 -19.22 4.74
CA GLY A 123 -4.08 -19.27 4.91
C GLY A 123 -3.35 -19.64 3.62
N ILE A 124 -3.83 -20.67 2.90
CA ILE A 124 -3.29 -21.04 1.58
C ILE A 124 -3.50 -19.92 0.59
N GLY A 125 -4.67 -19.27 0.58
CA GLY A 125 -4.97 -18.12 -0.27
C GLY A 125 -3.99 -16.98 -0.05
N GLY A 126 -3.69 -16.62 1.20
CA GLY A 126 -2.69 -15.61 1.56
C GLY A 126 -1.28 -15.95 1.08
N PHE A 127 -0.88 -17.24 1.23
CA PHE A 127 0.39 -17.73 0.71
C PHE A 127 0.48 -17.59 -0.81
N LEU A 128 -0.53 -18.07 -1.53
CA LEU A 128 -0.54 -18.05 -3.01
C LEU A 128 -0.61 -16.63 -3.56
N ALA A 129 -1.35 -15.72 -2.91
CA ALA A 129 -1.41 -14.31 -3.29
C ALA A 129 -0.03 -13.64 -3.19
N SER A 130 0.65 -13.80 -2.05
CA SER A 130 2.01 -13.27 -1.83
C SER A 130 3.04 -13.95 -2.75
N GLN A 131 2.85 -15.23 -3.07
CA GLN A 131 3.69 -15.94 -4.04
C GLN A 131 3.51 -15.37 -5.45
N ALA A 132 2.27 -15.17 -5.88
CA ALA A 132 1.97 -14.59 -7.20
C ALA A 132 2.56 -13.19 -7.35
N GLU A 133 2.48 -12.35 -6.31
CA GLU A 133 3.08 -11.01 -6.29
C GLU A 133 4.61 -11.08 -6.45
N ARG A 134 5.27 -11.97 -5.70
CA ARG A 134 6.72 -12.21 -5.82
C ARG A 134 7.13 -12.72 -7.19
N ASP A 135 6.39 -13.69 -7.73
CA ASP A 135 6.72 -14.30 -9.01
C ASP A 135 6.46 -13.31 -10.16
N HIS A 136 5.44 -12.45 -10.04
CA HIS A 136 5.19 -11.34 -10.95
C HIS A 136 6.33 -10.30 -10.92
N TYR A 137 6.81 -9.92 -9.74
CA TYR A 137 7.98 -9.05 -9.60
C TYR A 137 9.21 -9.64 -10.32
N ARG A 138 9.49 -10.91 -10.11
CA ARG A 138 10.63 -11.59 -10.76
C ARG A 138 10.49 -11.64 -12.27
N TYR A 139 9.30 -11.90 -12.76
CA TYR A 139 9.00 -11.86 -14.20
C TYR A 139 9.27 -10.46 -14.77
N LEU A 140 8.74 -9.41 -14.16
CA LEU A 140 8.96 -8.03 -14.60
C LEU A 140 10.42 -7.61 -14.49
N LYS A 141 11.13 -8.04 -13.44
CA LYS A 141 12.55 -7.79 -13.27
C LYS A 141 13.35 -8.36 -14.45
N ASN A 142 13.10 -9.62 -14.81
CA ASN A 142 13.77 -10.25 -15.94
C ASN A 142 13.41 -9.58 -17.27
N GLN A 143 12.15 -9.24 -17.48
CA GLN A 143 11.68 -8.55 -18.68
C GLN A 143 12.33 -7.17 -18.82
N THR A 144 12.34 -6.38 -17.72
CA THR A 144 12.92 -5.04 -17.71
C THR A 144 14.44 -5.11 -17.91
N ALA A 145 15.13 -6.06 -17.26
CA ALA A 145 16.57 -6.25 -17.45
C ALA A 145 16.92 -6.58 -18.91
N GLN A 146 16.16 -7.49 -19.54
CA GLN A 146 16.34 -7.81 -20.96
C GLN A 146 16.06 -6.61 -21.88
N ARG A 147 15.09 -5.75 -21.53
CA ARG A 147 14.79 -4.53 -22.26
C ARG A 147 15.92 -3.54 -22.12
N VAL A 148 16.43 -3.30 -20.93
CA VAL A 148 17.55 -2.39 -20.65
C VAL A 148 18.79 -2.79 -21.45
N VAL A 149 19.16 -4.09 -21.48
CA VAL A 149 20.31 -4.60 -22.25
C VAL A 149 20.15 -4.39 -23.77
N ARG A 150 18.90 -4.40 -24.28
CA ARG A 150 18.64 -4.22 -25.72
C ARG A 150 18.44 -2.77 -26.14
N SER A 151 18.19 -1.87 -25.20
CA SER A 151 17.86 -0.48 -25.46
C SER A 151 19.13 0.36 -25.66
N CYS A 152 19.06 1.34 -26.57
CA CYS A 152 20.12 2.32 -26.72
C CYS A 152 20.08 3.35 -25.59
N SER A 153 21.20 4.09 -25.39
CA SER A 153 21.31 5.10 -24.33
C SER A 153 20.20 6.15 -24.37
N GLY A 154 19.81 6.60 -25.56
CA GLY A 154 18.75 7.59 -25.71
C GLY A 154 17.36 7.10 -25.30
N GLU A 155 17.08 5.80 -25.44
CA GLU A 155 15.82 5.21 -24.98
C GLU A 155 15.79 5.12 -23.45
N MET A 156 16.91 4.73 -22.85
CA MET A 156 17.04 4.67 -21.40
C MET A 156 16.94 6.05 -20.74
N GLU A 157 17.54 7.10 -21.36
CA GLU A 157 17.36 8.47 -20.92
C GLU A 157 15.91 8.91 -20.96
N ARG A 158 15.16 8.50 -21.99
CA ARG A 158 13.74 8.79 -22.15
C ARG A 158 12.90 8.08 -21.09
N GLU A 159 13.17 6.80 -20.79
CA GLU A 159 12.48 6.07 -19.73
C GLU A 159 12.69 6.71 -18.34
N VAL A 160 13.91 7.20 -18.06
CA VAL A 160 14.17 7.94 -16.80
C VAL A 160 13.44 9.29 -16.80
N GLU A 161 13.38 9.97 -17.95
CA GLU A 161 12.64 11.23 -18.10
C GLU A 161 11.12 11.01 -17.93
N GLU A 162 10.56 9.91 -18.41
CA GLU A 162 9.14 9.53 -18.20
C GLU A 162 8.80 9.37 -16.72
N VAL A 163 9.73 8.86 -15.92
CA VAL A 163 9.52 8.66 -14.47
C VAL A 163 9.74 9.95 -13.69
N LEU A 164 10.80 10.69 -13.98
CA LEU A 164 11.22 11.85 -13.19
C LEU A 164 10.65 13.19 -13.69
N GLY A 165 10.34 13.29 -14.99
CA GLY A 165 9.81 14.50 -15.61
C GLY A 165 8.50 14.98 -14.98
N PRO A 166 7.49 14.11 -14.76
CA PRO A 166 6.23 14.48 -14.11
C PRO A 166 6.42 15.03 -12.68
N VAL A 167 7.51 14.66 -12.00
CA VAL A 167 7.85 15.15 -10.66
C VAL A 167 8.53 16.54 -10.74
N GLY A 168 8.90 17.01 -11.95
CA GLY A 168 9.48 18.34 -12.17
C GLY A 168 11.00 18.33 -12.29
N VAL A 169 11.63 17.19 -12.54
CA VAL A 169 13.09 17.10 -12.75
C VAL A 169 13.44 17.53 -14.18
N ASP A 170 14.46 18.38 -14.30
CA ASP A 170 14.94 18.87 -15.62
C ASP A 170 15.57 17.74 -16.44
N GLN A 171 15.40 17.79 -17.77
CA GLN A 171 15.88 16.78 -18.71
C GLN A 171 17.39 16.52 -18.60
N LYS A 172 18.19 17.55 -18.35
CA LYS A 172 19.66 17.41 -18.18
C LYS A 172 19.99 16.56 -16.95
N VAL A 173 19.22 16.72 -15.87
CA VAL A 173 19.38 15.94 -14.64
C VAL A 173 18.91 14.51 -14.87
N CYS A 174 17.82 14.29 -15.59
CA CYS A 174 17.34 12.96 -15.96
C CYS A 174 18.39 12.16 -16.74
N ARG A 175 19.09 12.80 -17.68
CA ARG A 175 20.21 12.19 -18.43
C ARG A 175 21.38 11.81 -17.52
N ALA A 176 21.77 12.71 -16.62
CA ALA A 176 22.84 12.44 -15.68
C ALA A 176 22.49 11.28 -14.75
N VAL A 177 21.23 11.20 -14.29
CA VAL A 177 20.71 10.09 -13.48
C VAL A 177 20.73 8.79 -14.27
N ALA A 178 20.27 8.79 -15.54
CA ALA A 178 20.27 7.59 -16.38
C ALA A 178 21.69 7.04 -16.58
N HIS A 179 22.66 7.90 -16.84
CA HIS A 179 24.08 7.51 -16.96
C HIS A 179 24.61 6.91 -15.65
N SER A 180 24.37 7.58 -14.54
CA SER A 180 24.82 7.10 -13.21
C SER A 180 24.17 5.76 -12.82
N LEU A 181 22.91 5.55 -13.19
CA LEU A 181 22.22 4.28 -12.93
C LEU A 181 22.76 3.12 -13.77
N ARG A 182 23.10 3.37 -15.04
CA ARG A 182 23.77 2.37 -15.90
C ARG A 182 25.11 1.97 -15.35
N GLU A 183 25.93 2.97 -15.00
CA GLU A 183 27.24 2.75 -14.40
C GLU A 183 27.15 1.96 -13.08
N ALA A 184 26.16 2.28 -12.22
CA ALA A 184 25.91 1.55 -10.97
C ALA A 184 25.42 0.12 -11.20
N GLY A 185 24.65 -0.14 -12.29
CA GLY A 185 24.13 -1.46 -12.65
C GLY A 185 25.15 -2.40 -13.26
N GLY A 186 26.30 -1.89 -13.70
CA GLY A 186 27.31 -2.70 -14.37
C GLY A 186 26.93 -3.10 -15.81
N GLU A 187 26.02 -2.35 -16.40
CA GLU A 187 25.45 -2.63 -17.73
C GLU A 187 26.35 -2.16 -18.89
N ASP A 188 27.44 -1.48 -18.57
CA ASP A 188 28.49 -1.15 -19.55
C ASP A 188 29.51 -2.28 -19.60
N ASP A 189 29.86 -2.75 -20.80
CA ASP A 189 30.71 -3.92 -21.14
C ASP A 189 32.18 -3.83 -20.66
N GLU A 190 32.53 -2.93 -19.76
CA GLU A 190 33.87 -2.83 -19.20
C GLU A 190 34.07 -3.71 -17.97
N ALA A 191 35.15 -4.49 -18.02
CA ALA A 191 35.51 -5.56 -17.13
C ALA A 191 35.35 -5.27 -15.61
N PRO A 192 34.93 -6.27 -14.82
CA PRO A 192 34.62 -6.12 -13.40
C PRO A 192 35.81 -5.83 -12.47
N GLU A 193 37.03 -5.77 -12.98
CA GLU A 193 38.24 -5.66 -12.14
C GLU A 193 38.56 -4.25 -11.63
N ALA A 194 38.05 -3.19 -12.25
CA ALA A 194 38.37 -1.81 -11.86
C ALA A 194 37.46 -1.22 -10.75
N ARG A 195 36.36 -1.90 -10.40
CA ARG A 195 35.34 -1.35 -9.48
C ARG A 195 35.49 -1.72 -8.00
N ALA A 196 36.45 -2.55 -7.65
CA ALA A 196 36.62 -3.05 -6.27
C ALA A 196 37.19 -2.02 -5.27
N SER A 197 37.63 -0.84 -5.71
CA SER A 197 38.40 0.06 -4.85
C SER A 197 37.76 1.42 -4.51
N SER A 198 36.61 1.79 -5.08
CA SER A 198 36.20 3.18 -4.86
C SER A 198 35.10 3.41 -3.82
N ASP A 199 34.27 2.45 -3.40
CA ASP A 199 33.11 2.91 -2.64
C ASP A 199 32.56 1.95 -1.56
N VAL A 200 33.39 1.59 -0.58
CA VAL A 200 32.88 0.97 0.66
C VAL A 200 31.95 1.94 1.40
N GLU A 201 32.17 3.24 1.29
CA GLU A 201 31.39 4.26 1.98
C GLU A 201 30.03 4.53 1.30
N THR A 202 30.00 4.53 -0.03
CA THR A 202 28.74 4.65 -0.81
C THR A 202 27.90 3.38 -0.77
N ALA A 203 28.50 2.20 -0.65
CA ALA A 203 27.77 0.94 -0.48
C ALA A 203 26.95 0.90 0.81
N SER A 204 27.40 1.58 1.88
CA SER A 204 26.67 1.67 3.15
C SER A 204 25.41 2.54 3.08
N LEU A 205 25.34 3.46 2.11
CA LEU A 205 24.18 4.33 1.86
C LEU A 205 23.12 3.68 0.96
N ARG A 206 23.46 2.54 0.33
CA ARG A 206 22.52 1.82 -0.52
C ARG A 206 21.52 1.06 0.33
N TRP A 207 20.24 1.42 0.22
CA TRP A 207 19.15 0.80 0.96
C TRP A 207 18.60 -0.49 0.32
N SER A 208 19.03 -0.81 -0.91
CA SER A 208 18.68 -2.01 -1.66
C SER A 208 19.92 -2.74 -2.17
N LYS A 209 19.82 -4.06 -2.26
CA LYS A 209 20.84 -4.90 -2.92
C LYS A 209 20.75 -4.80 -4.44
N ASP A 210 19.55 -4.50 -4.94
CA ASP A 210 19.30 -4.26 -6.35
C ASP A 210 19.59 -2.79 -6.65
N VAL A 211 20.58 -2.54 -7.48
CA VAL A 211 21.02 -1.21 -7.92
C VAL A 211 21.02 -1.15 -9.46
N GLY A 212 21.03 0.05 -10.01
CA GLY A 212 21.06 0.26 -11.45
C GLY A 212 19.70 0.63 -12.05
N LEU A 213 19.68 0.76 -13.37
CA LEU A 213 18.53 1.24 -14.12
C LEU A 213 17.32 0.31 -14.01
N THR A 214 17.56 -1.01 -14.06
CA THR A 214 16.49 -2.01 -13.89
C THR A 214 15.76 -1.87 -12.56
N ALA A 215 16.50 -1.72 -11.46
CA ALA A 215 15.93 -1.54 -10.13
C ALA A 215 15.18 -0.21 -10.00
N PHE A 216 15.71 0.86 -10.60
CA PHE A 216 15.07 2.16 -10.63
C PHE A 216 13.72 2.11 -11.37
N LEU A 217 13.69 1.54 -12.57
CA LEU A 217 12.46 1.43 -13.38
C LEU A 217 11.39 0.58 -12.70
N LEU A 218 11.77 -0.51 -12.04
CA LEU A 218 10.82 -1.33 -11.29
C LEU A 218 10.23 -0.58 -10.11
N LYS A 219 11.07 0.04 -9.30
CA LYS A 219 10.61 0.69 -8.07
C LYS A 219 9.90 2.01 -8.32
N PHE A 220 10.49 2.89 -9.12
CA PHE A 220 9.95 4.23 -9.34
C PHE A 220 9.06 4.33 -10.57
N GLY A 221 9.31 3.53 -11.62
CA GLY A 221 8.49 3.50 -12.82
C GLY A 221 7.23 2.65 -12.67
N GLN A 222 7.36 1.46 -12.07
CA GLN A 222 6.26 0.51 -11.92
C GLN A 222 5.71 0.41 -10.48
N GLY A 223 6.37 1.05 -9.50
CA GLY A 223 5.95 1.04 -8.10
C GLY A 223 6.06 -0.34 -7.43
N MET A 224 6.93 -1.23 -7.93
CA MET A 224 7.03 -2.60 -7.45
C MET A 224 8.25 -2.81 -6.57
N GLU A 225 8.06 -3.56 -5.49
CA GLU A 225 9.13 -4.00 -4.59
C GLU A 225 9.16 -5.52 -4.47
N GLU A 226 10.35 -6.07 -4.21
CA GLU A 226 10.49 -7.52 -4.03
C GLU A 226 9.83 -7.98 -2.73
N VAL A 227 8.90 -8.93 -2.85
CA VAL A 227 8.26 -9.54 -1.69
C VAL A 227 9.20 -10.59 -1.09
N PRO A 228 9.68 -10.41 0.16
CA PRO A 228 10.57 -11.36 0.79
C PRO A 228 9.86 -12.69 1.08
N THR A 229 10.59 -13.80 0.97
CA THR A 229 10.01 -15.14 1.19
C THR A 229 9.36 -15.31 2.55
N LYS A 230 9.88 -14.64 3.60
CA LYS A 230 9.30 -14.64 4.94
C LYS A 230 7.85 -14.14 4.96
N ARG A 231 7.53 -13.16 4.11
CA ARG A 231 6.19 -12.58 4.03
C ARG A 231 5.12 -13.58 3.61
N LEU A 232 5.47 -14.54 2.71
CA LEU A 232 4.54 -15.58 2.26
C LEU A 232 3.98 -16.37 3.45
N TYR A 233 4.88 -16.78 4.36
CA TYR A 233 4.49 -17.55 5.54
C TYR A 233 3.79 -16.70 6.60
N ILE A 234 4.23 -15.45 6.78
CA ILE A 234 3.58 -14.49 7.70
C ILE A 234 2.16 -14.23 7.24
N SER A 235 1.94 -13.92 5.95
CA SER A 235 0.62 -13.67 5.38
C SER A 235 -0.30 -14.89 5.55
N ALA A 236 0.19 -16.09 5.18
CA ALA A 236 -0.56 -17.33 5.35
C ALA A 236 -1.01 -17.55 6.79
N PHE A 237 -0.09 -17.41 7.73
CA PHE A 237 -0.37 -17.63 9.15
C PHE A 237 -1.31 -16.56 9.70
N THR A 238 -1.07 -15.30 9.38
CA THR A 238 -1.83 -14.16 9.90
C THR A 238 -3.28 -14.21 9.42
N ILE A 239 -3.50 -14.44 8.12
CA ILE A 239 -4.85 -14.52 7.55
C ILE A 239 -5.59 -15.74 8.09
N GLY A 240 -4.96 -16.94 8.06
CA GLY A 240 -5.58 -18.17 8.54
C GLY A 240 -5.90 -18.13 10.03
N MET A 241 -5.00 -17.63 10.87
CA MET A 241 -5.23 -17.48 12.31
C MET A 241 -6.25 -16.39 12.62
N GLY A 242 -6.23 -15.27 11.86
CA GLY A 242 -7.24 -14.22 11.97
C GLY A 242 -8.65 -14.76 11.71
N TYR A 243 -8.79 -15.58 10.65
CA TYR A 243 -10.04 -16.26 10.34
C TYR A 243 -10.50 -17.20 11.47
N LEU A 244 -9.61 -18.07 11.94
CA LEU A 244 -9.91 -19.02 13.01
C LEU A 244 -10.34 -18.32 14.30
N VAL A 245 -9.58 -17.32 14.74
CA VAL A 245 -9.89 -16.57 15.97
C VAL A 245 -11.19 -15.79 15.80
N GLY A 246 -11.38 -15.13 14.65
CA GLY A 246 -12.62 -14.40 14.34
C GLY A 246 -13.84 -15.29 14.38
N GLY A 247 -13.78 -16.47 13.78
CA GLY A 247 -14.92 -17.36 13.67
C GLY A 247 -15.27 -18.16 14.93
N LEU A 248 -14.34 -18.28 15.88
CA LEU A 248 -14.66 -18.83 17.21
C LEU A 248 -15.64 -17.94 17.98
N ILE A 249 -15.67 -16.64 17.70
CA ILE A 249 -16.52 -15.67 18.41
C ILE A 249 -18.01 -15.95 18.16
N PRO A 250 -18.52 -15.95 16.91
CA PRO A 250 -19.91 -16.25 16.65
C PRO A 250 -20.31 -17.69 16.99
N LEU A 251 -19.36 -18.63 16.93
CA LEU A 251 -19.60 -20.02 17.25
C LEU A 251 -19.66 -20.28 18.76
N SER A 252 -19.01 -19.44 19.58
CA SER A 252 -18.86 -19.70 21.04
C SER A 252 -20.18 -19.92 21.80
N PRO A 253 -21.32 -19.23 21.58
CA PRO A 253 -22.54 -19.45 22.33
C PRO A 253 -23.16 -20.84 22.12
N TYR A 254 -22.93 -21.42 20.93
CA TYR A 254 -23.51 -22.73 20.58
C TYR A 254 -22.85 -23.90 21.32
N PHE A 255 -21.67 -23.74 21.89
CA PHE A 255 -21.03 -24.73 22.75
C PHE A 255 -21.74 -24.89 24.12
N PHE A 256 -22.36 -23.81 24.59
CA PHE A 256 -22.92 -23.74 25.95
C PHE A 256 -24.45 -23.85 25.96
N ILE A 257 -25.12 -23.49 24.85
CA ILE A 257 -26.58 -23.41 24.76
C ILE A 257 -27.09 -24.49 23.82
N SER A 258 -27.91 -25.40 24.32
CA SER A 258 -28.44 -26.54 23.55
C SER A 258 -29.49 -26.11 22.53
N ASN A 259 -30.22 -25.02 22.77
CA ASN A 259 -31.24 -24.51 21.86
C ASN A 259 -30.58 -23.55 20.84
N ALA A 260 -30.60 -23.91 19.54
CA ALA A 260 -29.95 -23.14 18.48
C ALA A 260 -30.52 -21.72 18.33
N GLN A 261 -31.82 -21.54 18.50
CA GLN A 261 -32.46 -20.22 18.38
C GLN A 261 -32.03 -19.25 19.51
N THR A 262 -31.95 -19.78 20.75
CA THR A 262 -31.46 -19.00 21.88
C THR A 262 -29.97 -18.71 21.71
N ALA A 263 -29.17 -19.69 21.29
CA ALA A 263 -27.75 -19.49 20.99
C ALA A 263 -27.52 -18.43 19.88
N LEU A 264 -28.37 -18.40 18.86
CA LEU A 264 -28.35 -17.41 17.80
C LEU A 264 -28.49 -15.99 18.34
N ILE A 265 -29.43 -15.75 19.27
CA ILE A 265 -29.63 -14.43 19.86
C ILE A 265 -28.35 -13.94 20.56
N TYR A 266 -27.75 -14.82 21.39
CA TYR A 266 -26.48 -14.49 22.05
C TYR A 266 -25.33 -14.30 21.06
N SER A 267 -25.25 -15.13 20.01
CA SER A 267 -24.28 -14.99 18.92
C SER A 267 -24.44 -13.65 18.20
N CYS A 268 -25.66 -13.22 17.88
CA CYS A 268 -25.94 -11.92 17.26
C CYS A 268 -25.48 -10.76 18.16
N ILE A 269 -25.73 -10.83 19.46
CA ILE A 269 -25.33 -9.77 20.40
C ILE A 269 -23.80 -9.70 20.51
N ILE A 270 -23.15 -10.83 20.77
CA ILE A 270 -21.70 -10.89 20.97
C ILE A 270 -20.96 -10.49 19.68
N THR A 271 -21.34 -11.10 18.56
CA THR A 271 -20.71 -10.82 17.27
C THR A 271 -20.99 -9.38 16.83
N GLY A 272 -22.21 -8.85 17.07
CA GLY A 272 -22.54 -7.46 16.78
C GLY A 272 -21.66 -6.47 17.54
N ILE A 273 -21.43 -6.70 18.84
CA ILE A 273 -20.54 -5.86 19.64
C ILE A 273 -19.10 -5.95 19.10
N VAL A 274 -18.63 -7.16 18.81
CA VAL A 274 -17.27 -7.36 18.29
C VAL A 274 -17.10 -6.74 16.91
N LEU A 275 -18.08 -6.83 16.02
CA LEU A 275 -18.06 -6.17 14.70
C LEU A 275 -17.99 -4.65 14.81
N LEU A 276 -18.71 -4.06 15.78
CA LEU A 276 -18.63 -2.61 16.05
C LEU A 276 -17.23 -2.21 16.52
N ILE A 277 -16.66 -2.94 17.48
CA ILE A 277 -15.30 -2.68 17.98
C ILE A 277 -14.28 -2.88 16.86
N PHE A 278 -14.37 -3.97 16.13
CA PHE A 278 -13.48 -4.27 15.01
C PHE A 278 -13.55 -3.19 13.92
N GLY A 279 -14.76 -2.77 13.52
CA GLY A 279 -14.95 -1.70 12.54
C GLY A 279 -14.38 -0.35 12.99
N ALA A 280 -14.52 -0.02 14.28
CA ALA A 280 -13.93 1.18 14.86
C ALA A 280 -12.39 1.13 14.87
N VAL A 281 -11.80 0.02 15.33
CA VAL A 281 -10.35 -0.20 15.34
C VAL A 281 -9.79 -0.19 13.92
N LYS A 282 -10.45 -0.89 12.98
CA LYS A 282 -10.07 -0.89 11.56
C LYS A 282 -10.01 0.53 11.00
N ALA A 283 -11.06 1.35 11.22
CA ALA A 283 -11.11 2.73 10.72
C ALA A 283 -9.98 3.59 11.30
N GLN A 284 -9.61 3.39 12.55
CA GLN A 284 -8.54 4.11 13.22
C GLN A 284 -7.15 3.67 12.71
N VAL A 285 -6.90 2.37 12.62
CA VAL A 285 -5.59 1.82 12.22
C VAL A 285 -5.30 2.07 10.73
N THR A 286 -6.33 2.02 9.87
CA THR A 286 -6.17 2.33 8.44
C THR A 286 -6.06 3.83 8.15
N GLY A 287 -6.16 4.70 9.18
CA GLY A 287 -6.09 6.16 8.98
C GLY A 287 -7.22 6.73 8.13
N ALA A 288 -8.27 5.94 7.87
CA ALA A 288 -9.38 6.32 7.01
C ALA A 288 -10.14 7.55 7.55
N SER A 289 -10.09 7.79 8.86
CA SER A 289 -10.63 8.99 9.45
C SER A 289 -10.14 9.20 10.89
N ASN A 290 -9.50 10.33 11.13
CA ASN A 290 -9.24 10.83 12.49
C ASN A 290 -10.47 11.54 13.09
N SER A 291 -11.58 11.62 12.33
CA SER A 291 -12.84 12.22 12.78
C SER A 291 -13.69 11.17 13.48
N PHE A 292 -14.32 11.56 14.58
CA PHE A 292 -15.25 10.72 15.32
C PHE A 292 -16.39 10.15 14.43
N GLY A 293 -16.86 10.96 13.46
CA GLY A 293 -17.86 10.51 12.48
C GLY A 293 -17.39 9.38 11.57
N GLY A 294 -16.12 9.37 11.17
CA GLY A 294 -15.56 8.31 10.33
C GLY A 294 -15.36 6.98 11.09
N ILE A 295 -15.03 7.03 12.38
CA ILE A 295 -14.95 5.83 13.22
C ILE A 295 -16.34 5.21 13.38
N ILE A 296 -17.37 6.03 13.64
CA ILE A 296 -18.77 5.56 13.71
C ILE A 296 -19.21 4.94 12.37
N TYR A 297 -18.88 5.60 11.25
CA TYR A 297 -19.21 5.06 9.93
C TYR A 297 -18.52 3.71 9.67
N GLY A 298 -17.23 3.58 10.02
CA GLY A 298 -16.49 2.32 9.92
C GLY A 298 -17.09 1.19 10.76
N ALA A 299 -17.48 1.49 12.00
CA ALA A 299 -18.16 0.56 12.89
C ALA A 299 -19.54 0.15 12.35
N ALA A 300 -20.36 1.12 11.97
CA ALA A 300 -21.72 0.89 11.46
C ALA A 300 -21.70 0.09 10.14
N SER A 301 -20.79 0.43 9.20
CA SER A 301 -20.69 -0.28 7.92
C SER A 301 -20.29 -1.75 8.10
N THR A 302 -19.35 -2.04 9.02
CA THR A 302 -18.93 -3.41 9.30
C THR A 302 -20.05 -4.23 9.94
N LEU A 303 -20.79 -3.65 10.87
CA LEU A 303 -21.96 -4.30 11.47
C LEU A 303 -23.05 -4.56 10.42
N LEU A 304 -23.32 -3.59 9.54
CA LEU A 304 -24.31 -3.72 8.48
C LEU A 304 -23.97 -4.86 7.53
N VAL A 305 -22.73 -4.95 7.08
CA VAL A 305 -22.28 -6.03 6.19
C VAL A 305 -22.42 -7.41 6.87
N GLY A 306 -21.95 -7.56 8.11
CA GLY A 306 -22.09 -8.81 8.85
C GLY A 306 -23.56 -9.17 9.12
N GLY A 307 -24.39 -8.19 9.47
CA GLY A 307 -25.84 -8.38 9.68
C GLY A 307 -26.58 -8.78 8.41
N LEU A 308 -26.27 -8.17 7.27
CA LEU A 308 -26.85 -8.55 5.97
C LEU A 308 -26.44 -9.96 5.55
N ALA A 309 -25.18 -10.34 5.75
CA ALA A 309 -24.69 -11.69 5.43
C ALA A 309 -25.41 -12.75 6.27
N ALA A 310 -25.53 -12.54 7.58
CA ALA A 310 -26.22 -13.46 8.48
C ALA A 310 -27.73 -13.53 8.20
N GLY A 311 -28.37 -12.38 7.95
CA GLY A 311 -29.79 -12.31 7.61
C GLY A 311 -30.12 -13.01 6.30
N ALA A 312 -29.30 -12.82 5.28
CA ALA A 312 -29.44 -13.49 3.99
C ALA A 312 -29.26 -15.02 4.12
N ALA A 313 -28.23 -15.48 4.84
CA ALA A 313 -27.99 -16.89 5.07
C ALA A 313 -29.18 -17.55 5.82
N PHE A 314 -29.64 -16.92 6.90
CA PHE A 314 -30.80 -17.39 7.67
C PHE A 314 -32.06 -17.46 6.80
N ALA A 315 -32.36 -16.43 6.02
CA ALA A 315 -33.54 -16.37 5.17
C ALA A 315 -33.52 -17.43 4.07
N ILE A 316 -32.37 -17.66 3.43
CA ILE A 316 -32.20 -18.66 2.36
C ILE A 316 -32.39 -20.06 2.92
N VAL A 317 -31.69 -20.41 4.02
CA VAL A 317 -31.79 -21.75 4.61
C VAL A 317 -33.21 -22.04 5.08
N ARG A 318 -33.87 -21.06 5.73
CA ARG A 318 -35.27 -21.22 6.17
C ARG A 318 -36.25 -21.34 5.00
N ALA A 319 -35.99 -20.65 3.90
CA ALA A 319 -36.83 -20.77 2.71
C ALA A 319 -36.71 -22.15 2.04
N LEU A 320 -35.52 -22.75 2.07
CA LEU A 320 -35.27 -24.10 1.55
C LEU A 320 -35.91 -25.17 2.45
N GLU A 321 -35.82 -25.02 3.79
CA GLU A 321 -36.45 -25.91 4.75
C GLU A 321 -37.98 -25.89 4.64
N GLY A 322 -38.59 -24.73 4.39
CA GLY A 322 -40.03 -24.58 4.23
C GLY A 322 -40.63 -25.15 2.92
N GLN A 323 -39.79 -25.69 2.03
CA GLN A 323 -40.20 -26.34 0.78
C GLN A 323 -40.26 -27.88 0.89
N GLU A 324 -39.78 -28.47 2.01
CA GLU A 324 -39.92 -29.88 2.36
C GLU A 324 -41.14 -30.06 3.26
#